data_51cb5dc7d2719fbe3dfb3769baa078a0
#
_entry.id   51cb5dc7d2719fbe3dfb3769baa078a0
#
_cell.length_a   1.000
_cell.length_b   1.000
_cell.length_c   1.000
_cell.angle_alpha   90.00
_cell.angle_beta   90.00
_cell.angle_gamma   90.00
#
_symmetry.space_group_name_H-M   'P 1'
#
loop_
_entity.id
_entity.type
_entity.pdbx_description
1 polymer ?
#
loop_
_entity_poly.entity_id
_entity_poly.type
_entity_poly.pdbx_seq_one_letter_code
_entity_poly.pdbx_strand_id
1 'polypeptide(L)'
;MKKSIVREVLPKPNVLQLSEYNITQKIMDSLVNPCHRAVLFSIVNESKIANQISADLNISLSAVYKTLGKLEELTLVFVEKFEFVDGKKIKFYKSRIGNAEIALHSDDTILKLYPNKISTNV
;
A
#
# COMPACT_ATOMS: atom_id res chain seq x y z
N MET A 1 -9.28 11.83 -25.22
CA MET A 1 -9.64 11.00 -24.22
C MET A 1 -8.54 10.62 -23.32
N LYS A 2 -8.75 10.55 -22.09
CA LYS A 2 -7.70 10.26 -21.18
C LYS A 2 -7.69 8.86 -20.75
N LYS A 3 -6.61 8.41 -20.21
CA LYS A 3 -6.49 7.08 -19.74
C LYS A 3 -6.33 7.11 -18.27
N SER A 4 -6.15 5.98 -17.65
CA SER A 4 -5.87 5.93 -16.24
C SER A 4 -4.61 6.70 -15.95
N ILE A 5 -4.63 7.48 -14.91
CA ILE A 5 -3.51 8.30 -14.54
C ILE A 5 -3.14 8.01 -13.12
N VAL A 6 -1.87 7.77 -12.90
CA VAL A 6 -1.36 7.58 -11.56
C VAL A 6 -0.48 8.77 -11.25
N ARG A 7 -0.77 9.45 -10.15
CA ARG A 7 -0.01 10.60 -9.78
C ARG A 7 0.67 10.37 -8.48
N GLU A 8 1.66 11.11 -8.22
CA GLU A 8 2.37 11.13 -6.97
C GLU A 8 3.34 10.00 -6.73
N VAL A 9 3.00 8.79 -7.05
CA VAL A 9 3.83 7.66 -6.72
C VAL A 9 4.41 6.96 -7.92
N LEU A 10 3.64 6.76 -8.95
CA LEU A 10 4.10 6.00 -10.11
C LEU A 10 4.57 6.92 -11.24
N PRO A 11 5.48 6.46 -12.05
CA PRO A 11 5.97 7.28 -13.14
C PRO A 11 4.90 7.46 -14.19
N LYS A 12 5.08 8.44 -15.04
CA LYS A 12 4.14 8.66 -16.09
C LYS A 12 4.20 7.57 -17.11
N PRO A 13 3.09 7.24 -17.73
CA PRO A 13 3.07 6.24 -18.79
C PRO A 13 3.96 6.66 -19.95
N ASN A 14 4.54 5.67 -20.60
CA ASN A 14 5.36 5.93 -21.77
C ASN A 14 5.21 4.70 -22.65
N VAL A 15 6.25 4.30 -23.36
CA VAL A 15 6.14 3.16 -24.25
C VAL A 15 5.81 1.88 -23.52
N LEU A 16 6.05 1.83 -22.22
CA LEU A 16 5.74 0.65 -21.43
C LEU A 16 4.41 0.81 -20.71
N GLN A 17 3.59 1.70 -21.19
CA GLN A 17 2.36 2.03 -20.53
C GLN A 17 1.45 0.83 -20.26
N LEU A 18 1.57 -0.23 -21.02
CA LEU A 18 0.73 -1.38 -20.77
C LEU A 18 1.07 -1.99 -19.41
N SER A 19 2.35 -2.06 -19.08
CA SER A 19 2.77 -2.55 -17.80
C SER A 19 2.32 -1.61 -16.71
N GLU A 20 2.48 -0.32 -16.91
CA GLU A 20 2.06 0.67 -15.93
C GLU A 20 0.56 0.65 -15.73
N TYR A 21 -0.17 0.43 -16.80
CA TYR A 21 -1.61 0.35 -16.71
C TYR A 21 -2.02 -0.85 -15.86
N ASN A 22 -1.33 -1.98 -16.02
CA ASN A 22 -1.59 -3.16 -15.21
C ASN A 22 -1.30 -2.92 -13.74
N ILE A 23 -0.23 -2.19 -13.46
CA ILE A 23 0.13 -1.85 -12.08
C ILE A 23 -0.92 -0.93 -11.48
N THR A 24 -1.36 0.04 -12.23
CA THR A 24 -2.40 0.95 -11.79
C THR A 24 -3.67 0.18 -11.42
N GLN A 25 -4.06 -0.76 -12.28
CA GLN A 25 -5.25 -1.55 -12.04
C GLN A 25 -5.09 -2.41 -10.79
N LYS A 26 -3.92 -3.00 -10.60
CA LYS A 26 -3.66 -3.82 -9.43
C LYS A 26 -3.70 -3.01 -8.14
N ILE A 27 -3.20 -1.78 -8.18
CA ILE A 27 -3.25 -0.90 -7.02
C ILE A 27 -4.70 -0.56 -6.70
N MET A 28 -5.49 -0.22 -7.72
CA MET A 28 -6.89 0.10 -7.51
C MET A 28 -7.65 -1.10 -6.95
N ASP A 29 -7.39 -2.29 -7.48
CA ASP A 29 -8.03 -3.50 -7.01
C ASP A 29 -7.70 -3.73 -5.54
N SER A 30 -6.48 -3.46 -5.14
CA SER A 30 -6.07 -3.62 -3.76
C SER A 30 -6.75 -2.59 -2.87
N LEU A 31 -6.83 -1.34 -3.33
CA LEU A 31 -7.42 -0.28 -2.53
C LEU A 31 -8.92 -0.44 -2.32
N VAL A 32 -9.62 -1.07 -3.26
CA VAL A 32 -11.04 -1.30 -3.08
C VAL A 32 -11.33 -2.57 -2.31
N ASN A 33 -10.33 -3.38 -2.03
CA ASN A 33 -10.49 -4.58 -1.23
C ASN A 33 -10.52 -4.17 0.25
N PRO A 34 -11.60 -4.43 0.98
CA PRO A 34 -11.70 -3.97 2.37
C PRO A 34 -10.58 -4.46 3.28
N CYS A 35 -10.16 -5.70 3.13
CA CYS A 35 -9.10 -6.24 3.97
C CYS A 35 -7.76 -5.57 3.67
N HIS A 36 -7.43 -5.43 2.38
CA HIS A 36 -6.17 -4.78 2.00
C HIS A 36 -6.16 -3.33 2.47
N ARG A 37 -7.27 -2.65 2.28
CA ARG A 37 -7.37 -1.25 2.69
C ARG A 37 -7.22 -1.11 4.20
N ALA A 38 -7.86 -2.00 4.96
CA ALA A 38 -7.76 -1.95 6.41
C ALA A 38 -6.32 -2.16 6.89
N VAL A 39 -5.63 -3.14 6.31
CA VAL A 39 -4.24 -3.40 6.67
C VAL A 39 -3.38 -2.19 6.32
N LEU A 40 -3.53 -1.69 5.11
CA LEU A 40 -2.73 -0.56 4.65
C LEU A 40 -2.89 0.66 5.54
N PHE A 41 -4.12 1.03 5.83
CA PHE A 41 -4.33 2.25 6.59
C PHE A 41 -4.14 2.07 8.10
N SER A 42 -4.04 0.83 8.58
CA SER A 42 -3.76 0.60 9.98
C SER A 42 -2.31 0.97 10.33
N ILE A 43 -1.45 1.09 9.32
CA ILE A 43 -0.04 1.39 9.55
C ILE A 43 0.38 2.71 8.89
N VAL A 44 -0.55 3.64 8.78
CA VAL A 44 -0.22 4.97 8.27
C VAL A 44 0.48 5.80 9.33
N ASN A 45 -0.05 5.81 10.53
CA ASN A 45 0.49 6.66 11.58
C ASN A 45 1.69 6.08 12.30
N GLU A 46 1.75 4.77 12.44
CA GLU A 46 2.90 4.15 13.07
C GLU A 46 3.11 2.77 12.47
N SER A 47 4.36 2.34 12.45
CA SER A 47 4.68 1.01 11.93
C SER A 47 4.27 -0.04 12.94
N LYS A 48 3.90 -1.22 12.46
CA LYS A 48 3.46 -2.31 13.31
C LYS A 48 3.94 -3.64 12.79
N ILE A 49 4.10 -4.58 13.70
CA ILE A 49 4.42 -5.94 13.30
C ILE A 49 3.13 -6.65 12.89
N ALA A 50 3.25 -7.71 12.13
CA ALA A 50 2.08 -8.43 11.62
C ALA A 50 1.15 -8.91 12.73
N ASN A 51 1.70 -9.36 13.85
CA ASN A 51 0.87 -9.81 14.97
C ASN A 51 0.00 -8.69 15.52
N GLN A 52 0.55 -7.48 15.58
CA GLN A 52 -0.21 -6.34 16.08
C GLN A 52 -1.34 -5.99 15.11
N ILE A 53 -1.05 -6.03 13.82
CA ILE A 53 -2.08 -5.75 12.80
C ILE A 53 -3.20 -6.77 12.91
N SER A 54 -2.83 -8.05 13.08
CA SER A 54 -3.80 -9.12 13.22
C SER A 54 -4.71 -8.88 14.41
N ALA A 55 -4.13 -8.50 15.54
CA ALA A 55 -4.90 -8.24 16.75
C ALA A 55 -5.78 -7.01 16.59
N ASP A 56 -5.24 -5.94 16.04
CA ASP A 56 -5.97 -4.69 15.89
C ASP A 56 -7.17 -4.83 14.96
N LEU A 57 -7.02 -5.59 13.90
CA LEU A 57 -8.08 -5.72 12.90
C LEU A 57 -8.91 -6.97 13.08
N ASN A 58 -8.53 -7.82 14.03
CA ASN A 58 -9.22 -9.06 14.29
C ASN A 58 -9.32 -9.93 13.03
N ILE A 59 -8.20 -10.12 12.37
CA ILE A 59 -8.10 -11.02 11.22
C ILE A 59 -6.95 -11.97 11.48
N SER A 60 -6.92 -13.08 10.76
CA SER A 60 -5.90 -14.10 11.01
C SER A 60 -4.52 -13.58 10.63
N LEU A 61 -3.52 -14.08 11.31
CA LEU A 61 -2.13 -13.71 11.02
C LEU A 61 -1.75 -14.09 9.61
N SER A 62 -2.24 -15.23 9.12
CA SER A 62 -1.91 -15.64 7.76
C SER A 62 -2.54 -14.69 6.74
N ALA A 63 -3.72 -14.16 7.02
CA ALA A 63 -4.35 -13.17 6.14
C ALA A 63 -3.53 -11.87 6.14
N VAL A 64 -2.98 -11.49 7.29
CA VAL A 64 -2.14 -10.29 7.39
C VAL A 64 -0.89 -10.47 6.54
N TYR A 65 -0.19 -11.60 6.67
CA TYR A 65 1.03 -11.83 5.91
C TYR A 65 0.75 -11.86 4.41
N LYS A 66 -0.35 -12.50 4.02
CA LYS A 66 -0.71 -12.57 2.61
C LYS A 66 -0.98 -11.17 2.07
N THR A 67 -1.71 -10.36 2.83
CA THR A 67 -2.04 -9.00 2.43
C THR A 67 -0.79 -8.11 2.39
N LEU A 68 0.06 -8.21 3.41
CA LEU A 68 1.30 -7.43 3.43
C LEU A 68 2.19 -7.79 2.25
N GLY A 69 2.25 -9.07 1.89
CA GLY A 69 3.03 -9.49 0.73
C GLY A 69 2.53 -8.83 -0.55
N LYS A 70 1.22 -8.79 -0.70
CA LYS A 70 0.63 -8.16 -1.88
C LYS A 70 0.88 -6.66 -1.89
N LEU A 71 0.70 -6.00 -0.74
CA LEU A 71 0.91 -4.56 -0.65
C LEU A 71 2.38 -4.20 -0.87
N GLU A 72 3.29 -5.04 -0.38
CA GLU A 72 4.71 -4.82 -0.55
C GLU A 72 5.08 -4.97 -2.03
N GLU A 73 4.50 -5.95 -2.71
CA GLU A 73 4.71 -6.15 -4.11
C GLU A 73 4.30 -4.92 -4.91
N LEU A 74 3.26 -4.25 -4.49
CA LEU A 74 2.76 -3.05 -5.15
C LEU A 74 3.46 -1.79 -4.64
N THR A 75 4.45 -1.94 -3.78
CA THR A 75 5.22 -0.86 -3.17
C THR A 75 4.38 0.11 -2.34
N LEU A 76 3.25 -0.36 -1.84
CA LEU A 76 2.38 0.47 -1.00
C LEU A 76 2.77 0.42 0.47
N VAL A 77 3.54 -0.58 0.88
CA VAL A 77 4.06 -0.66 2.24
C VAL A 77 5.54 -0.98 2.18
N PHE A 78 6.23 -0.71 3.27
CA PHE A 78 7.66 -1.02 3.38
C PHE A 78 7.98 -1.38 4.82
N VAL A 79 9.12 -2.00 5.01
CA VAL A 79 9.59 -2.36 6.35
C VAL A 79 10.37 -1.18 6.87
N GLU A 80 9.83 -0.50 7.88
CA GLU A 80 10.46 0.69 8.42
C GLU A 80 11.65 0.34 9.31
N LYS A 81 11.56 -0.73 10.05
CA LYS A 81 12.66 -1.15 10.93
C LYS A 81 12.53 -2.63 11.27
N PHE A 82 13.60 -3.18 11.81
CA PHE A 82 13.62 -4.55 12.27
C PHE A 82 13.99 -4.57 13.74
N GLU A 83 13.56 -5.60 14.44
CA GLU A 83 14.01 -5.88 15.78
C GLU A 83 14.28 -7.36 15.87
N PHE A 84 15.24 -7.76 16.68
CA PHE A 84 15.50 -9.16 16.93
C PHE A 84 15.02 -9.53 18.32
N VAL A 85 14.16 -10.53 18.39
CA VAL A 85 13.62 -10.97 19.66
C VAL A 85 13.80 -12.48 19.70
N ASP A 86 14.53 -12.97 20.67
CA ASP A 86 14.83 -14.38 20.81
C ASP A 86 15.41 -14.97 19.52
N GLY A 87 16.30 -14.22 18.89
CA GLY A 87 16.96 -14.68 17.68
C GLY A 87 16.12 -14.56 16.41
N LYS A 88 14.89 -14.07 16.52
CA LYS A 88 14.05 -13.93 15.35
C LYS A 88 13.97 -12.48 14.90
N LYS A 89 13.96 -12.30 13.60
CA LYS A 89 13.88 -10.98 13.01
C LYS A 89 12.42 -10.58 12.89
N ILE A 90 12.07 -9.49 13.55
CA ILE A 90 10.70 -8.98 13.55
C ILE A 90 10.64 -7.73 12.69
N LYS A 91 9.74 -7.70 11.73
CA LYS A 91 9.61 -6.57 10.81
C LYS A 91 8.47 -5.65 11.21
N PHE A 92 8.74 -4.36 11.15
CA PHE A 92 7.71 -3.33 11.42
C PHE A 92 7.34 -2.69 10.07
N TYR A 93 6.10 -2.85 9.69
CA TYR A 93 5.62 -2.38 8.39
C TYR A 93 4.96 -1.02 8.50
N LYS A 94 5.14 -0.20 7.49
CA LYS A 94 4.60 1.14 7.45
C LYS A 94 4.00 1.40 6.07
N SER A 95 2.93 2.18 6.00
CA SER A 95 2.33 2.53 4.72
C SER A 95 3.14 3.62 4.04
N ARG A 96 3.30 3.51 2.73
CA ARG A 96 3.94 4.57 1.97
C ARG A 96 2.98 5.68 1.63
N ILE A 97 1.68 5.38 1.64
CA ILE A 97 0.69 6.38 1.28
C ILE A 97 -0.17 6.72 2.48
N GLY A 98 -0.55 7.98 2.57
CA GLY A 98 -1.42 8.43 3.64
C GLY A 98 -2.85 8.57 3.20
N ASN A 99 -3.08 8.63 1.89
CA ASN A 99 -4.39 8.87 1.36
C ASN A 99 -4.42 8.45 -0.10
N ALA A 100 -5.59 8.12 -0.61
CA ALA A 100 -5.75 7.75 -2.01
C ALA A 100 -7.13 8.18 -2.48
N GLU A 101 -7.21 8.57 -3.74
CA GLU A 101 -8.48 8.95 -4.34
C GLU A 101 -8.60 8.26 -5.68
N ILE A 102 -9.77 7.73 -5.96
CA ILE A 102 -10.06 7.12 -7.25
C ILE A 102 -11.27 7.83 -7.81
N ALA A 103 -11.13 8.38 -9.01
CA ALA A 103 -12.23 9.06 -9.67
C ALA A 103 -12.55 8.28 -10.94
N LEU A 104 -13.79 7.84 -11.07
CA LEU A 104 -14.24 7.09 -12.22
C LEU A 104 -15.11 7.97 -13.09
N HIS A 105 -14.71 8.12 -14.32
CA HIS A 105 -15.49 8.87 -15.31
C HIS A 105 -15.85 7.92 -16.43
N SER A 106 -16.77 8.29 -17.25
CA SER A 106 -17.23 7.41 -18.34
C SER A 106 -16.10 7.05 -19.31
N ASP A 107 -15.12 7.94 -19.44
CA ASP A 107 -14.04 7.73 -20.39
C ASP A 107 -12.67 7.69 -19.73
N ASP A 108 -12.58 7.69 -18.42
CA ASP A 108 -11.30 7.85 -17.80
C ASP A 108 -11.34 7.40 -16.32
N THR A 109 -10.23 6.95 -15.83
CA THR A 109 -10.08 6.60 -14.41
C THR A 109 -8.83 7.29 -13.91
N ILE A 110 -8.96 8.01 -12.81
CA ILE A 110 -7.84 8.73 -12.23
C ILE A 110 -7.56 8.18 -10.84
N LEU A 111 -6.33 7.77 -10.62
CA LEU A 111 -5.87 7.31 -9.31
C LEU A 111 -4.86 8.32 -8.81
N LYS A 112 -5.10 8.87 -7.61
CA LYS A 112 -4.17 9.77 -6.98
C LYS A 112 -3.70 9.14 -5.69
N LEU A 113 -2.41 9.03 -5.52
CA LEU A 113 -1.81 8.49 -4.31
C LEU A 113 -1.03 9.59 -3.64
N TYR A 114 -1.33 9.83 -2.38
CA TYR A 114 -0.67 10.90 -1.63
C TYR A 114 0.33 10.26 -0.66
N PRO A 115 1.58 10.65 -0.73
CA PRO A 115 2.61 10.04 0.13
C PRO A 115 2.28 10.21 1.60
N ASN A 116 2.67 9.21 2.38
CA ASN A 116 2.52 9.28 3.81
C ASN A 116 3.59 10.24 4.35
N LYS A 117 3.30 10.87 5.45
CA LYS A 117 4.28 11.72 6.09
C LYS A 117 5.31 10.84 6.71
N ILE A 118 6.56 11.01 6.31
CA ILE A 118 7.60 10.27 6.90
C ILE A 118 8.18 11.14 7.95
N SER A 119 8.21 10.62 9.14
CA SER A 119 8.69 11.35 10.21
C SER A 119 10.12 11.46 10.02
N THR A 120 10.61 12.54 9.71
CA THR A 120 11.98 12.61 9.53
C THR A 120 12.54 13.08 10.72
N ASN A 121 12.15 13.19 11.68
CA ASN A 121 12.67 13.51 12.81
C ASN A 121 13.94 13.77 12.75
N VAL A 122 14.25 14.52 12.25
CA VAL A 122 15.47 14.85 12.24
C VAL A 122 15.79 15.85 12.99
#